data_7e2d4e54b579c21a4bdce9404a64ae93
#
_entry.id   7e2d4e54b579c21a4bdce9404a64ae93
#
_cell.length_a   1.000
_cell.length_b   1.000
_cell.length_c   1.000
_cell.angle_alpha   90.00
_cell.angle_beta   90.00
_cell.angle_gamma   90.00
#
_symmetry.space_group_name_H-M   'P 1'
#
loop_
_entity.id
_entity.type
_entity.pdbx_description
1 polymer ?
#
loop_
_entity_poly.entity_id
_entity_poly.type
_entity_poly.pdbx_seq_one_letter_code
_entity_poly.pdbx_strand_id
1 'polypeptide(L)'
;GASDFCADSTFNDATMVTPLIAPEHGLMDLINWIDDAQNSFHVHIYILQSSELSQALIDAQNRGVDVSVVLNEPEDWWNQNDRQAQQAYAHSLNQAGIGVHWFGGTGDDPYLYLHSKVAVRDASSVWIGSGNWKPSSLPYDGDRGNRDWGIIVNSVQLAANVRANMAFDESSMFVQPVSSTPPTNSYVIPEATEIDQDTAESLSGSFSGRLLTCPDDCVEGLTEMIQSADDEILLSLQYLDLDWKWGWGENPLISALQQAASDGVSIRLI
;
A
#
# COMPACT_ATOMS: atom_id res chain seq x y z
N GLY A 1 8.06 -18.22 -15.52
CA GLY A 1 7.62 -18.37 -14.18
C GLY A 1 8.08 -17.21 -13.32
N ALA A 2 7.14 -16.50 -12.71
CA ALA A 2 7.40 -15.42 -11.77
C ALA A 2 7.73 -15.93 -10.36
N SER A 3 8.03 -17.19 -10.17
CA SER A 3 7.98 -17.88 -8.88
C SER A 3 9.27 -17.92 -8.05
N ASP A 4 10.34 -17.29 -8.47
CA ASP A 4 11.65 -17.46 -7.79
C ASP A 4 12.01 -16.29 -6.86
N PHE A 5 11.17 -15.26 -6.71
CA PHE A 5 11.56 -14.07 -5.95
C PHE A 5 10.91 -13.91 -4.57
N CYS A 6 9.80 -14.55 -4.27
CA CYS A 6 9.24 -14.56 -2.92
C CYS A 6 10.04 -15.51 -2.01
N ALA A 7 11.28 -15.10 -1.69
CA ALA A 7 12.02 -15.68 -0.60
C ALA A 7 11.26 -15.46 0.71
N ASP A 8 11.37 -16.42 1.61
CA ASP A 8 10.77 -16.48 2.94
C ASP A 8 10.24 -15.14 3.47
N SER A 9 8.94 -14.94 3.34
CA SER A 9 8.25 -13.69 3.71
C SER A 9 7.89 -13.63 5.20
N THR A 10 8.39 -14.57 6.02
CA THR A 10 8.13 -14.61 7.46
C THR A 10 9.01 -13.63 8.23
N PHE A 11 8.50 -13.13 9.34
CA PHE A 11 9.24 -12.32 10.31
C PHE A 11 8.85 -12.71 11.74
N ASN A 12 9.76 -12.54 12.68
CA ASN A 12 9.54 -12.86 14.09
C ASN A 12 10.22 -11.88 15.06
N ASP A 13 10.65 -10.74 14.54
CA ASP A 13 11.38 -9.70 15.25
C ASP A 13 10.57 -8.41 15.48
N ALA A 14 9.28 -8.44 15.18
CA ALA A 14 8.47 -7.24 15.35
C ALA A 14 8.24 -6.91 16.82
N THR A 15 8.52 -5.66 17.19
CA THR A 15 8.48 -5.18 18.58
C THR A 15 7.31 -4.25 18.85
N MET A 16 6.70 -3.71 17.80
CA MET A 16 5.56 -2.82 17.88
C MET A 16 4.70 -2.95 16.64
N VAL A 17 3.40 -2.87 16.82
CA VAL A 17 2.41 -2.76 15.74
C VAL A 17 1.43 -1.65 16.05
N THR A 18 1.06 -0.88 15.02
CA THR A 18 0.07 0.19 15.11
C THR A 18 -0.99 -0.06 14.05
N PRO A 19 -2.16 -0.62 14.42
CA PRO A 19 -3.27 -0.80 13.50
C PRO A 19 -3.91 0.55 13.18
N LEU A 20 -4.11 0.84 11.90
CA LEU A 20 -4.73 2.06 11.39
C LEU A 20 -6.11 1.72 10.82
N ILE A 21 -7.12 2.45 11.25
CA ILE A 21 -8.52 2.23 10.81
C ILE A 21 -9.05 3.56 10.29
N ALA A 22 -9.13 3.69 8.97
CA ALA A 22 -9.70 4.88 8.35
C ALA A 22 -11.26 4.83 8.38
N PRO A 23 -11.93 5.97 8.44
CA PRO A 23 -11.40 7.32 8.35
C PRO A 23 -10.86 7.88 9.68
N GLU A 24 -11.09 7.22 10.82
CA GLU A 24 -10.82 7.75 12.16
C GLU A 24 -9.32 7.97 12.43
N HIS A 25 -8.48 7.12 11.83
CA HIS A 25 -7.02 7.14 11.97
C HIS A 25 -6.34 6.99 10.62
N GLY A 26 -5.05 7.26 10.56
CA GLY A 26 -4.17 6.93 9.45
C GLY A 26 -3.45 8.11 8.83
N LEU A 27 -4.09 9.25 8.55
CA LEU A 27 -3.40 10.37 7.92
C LEU A 27 -2.37 10.98 8.87
N MET A 28 -2.77 11.34 10.10
CA MET A 28 -1.85 11.90 11.10
C MET A 28 -0.78 10.90 11.52
N ASP A 29 -1.16 9.62 11.65
CA ASP A 29 -0.20 8.55 11.96
C ASP A 29 0.89 8.42 10.89
N LEU A 30 0.50 8.45 9.60
CA LEU A 30 1.45 8.37 8.50
C LEU A 30 2.35 9.59 8.41
N ILE A 31 1.82 10.80 8.64
CA ILE A 31 2.64 12.02 8.67
C ILE A 31 3.67 11.94 9.78
N ASN A 32 3.25 11.62 11.00
CA ASN A 32 4.18 11.45 12.13
C ASN A 32 5.23 10.38 11.82
N TRP A 33 4.80 9.28 11.18
CA TRP A 33 5.71 8.20 10.80
C TRP A 33 6.71 8.62 9.72
N ILE A 34 6.31 9.46 8.74
CA ILE A 34 7.22 10.06 7.73
C ILE A 34 8.17 11.07 8.40
N ASP A 35 7.66 11.87 9.33
CA ASP A 35 8.45 12.88 10.04
C ASP A 35 9.54 12.27 10.93
N ASP A 36 9.30 11.08 11.44
CA ASP A 36 10.29 10.30 12.21
C ASP A 36 11.42 9.70 11.35
N ALA A 37 11.31 9.72 10.01
CA ALA A 37 12.34 9.16 9.13
C ALA A 37 13.68 9.90 9.27
N GLN A 38 14.78 9.13 9.42
CA GLN A 38 16.13 9.66 9.63
C GLN A 38 17.07 9.41 8.44
N ASN A 39 16.89 8.30 7.73
CA ASN A 39 17.82 7.87 6.69
C ASN A 39 17.14 7.68 5.34
N SER A 40 16.04 6.93 5.29
CA SER A 40 15.38 6.58 4.04
C SER A 40 13.87 6.41 4.21
N PHE A 41 13.13 6.71 3.13
CA PHE A 41 11.70 6.48 3.06
C PHE A 41 11.30 6.08 1.64
N HIS A 42 10.88 4.83 1.47
CA HIS A 42 10.53 4.26 0.17
C HIS A 42 9.05 3.92 0.12
N VAL A 43 8.36 4.33 -0.96
CA VAL A 43 6.91 4.17 -1.12
C VAL A 43 6.59 3.51 -2.45
N HIS A 44 5.79 2.45 -2.43
CA HIS A 44 5.05 1.95 -3.58
C HIS A 44 3.56 2.13 -3.34
N ILE A 45 2.91 2.95 -4.13
CA ILE A 45 1.49 3.28 -3.96
C ILE A 45 0.77 3.45 -5.29
N TYR A 46 -0.43 2.87 -5.39
CA TYR A 46 -1.23 2.95 -6.60
C TYR A 46 -1.65 4.39 -6.93
N ILE A 47 -2.20 5.13 -5.94
CA ILE A 47 -2.60 6.54 -6.10
C ILE A 47 -2.06 7.37 -4.95
N LEU A 48 -1.39 8.48 -5.29
CA LEU A 48 -0.96 9.52 -4.36
C LEU A 48 -1.57 10.86 -4.79
N GLN A 49 -2.54 11.35 -4.02
CA GLN A 49 -3.27 12.60 -4.25
C GLN A 49 -3.62 13.28 -2.91
N SER A 50 -2.71 13.18 -1.92
CA SER A 50 -2.80 13.90 -0.64
C SER A 50 -1.73 14.98 -0.60
N SER A 51 -2.16 16.22 -0.38
CA SER A 51 -1.28 17.37 -0.20
C SER A 51 -0.47 17.23 1.07
N GLU A 52 -1.07 16.73 2.13
CA GLU A 52 -0.48 16.55 3.45
C GLU A 52 0.66 15.53 3.42
N LEU A 53 0.41 14.34 2.85
CA LEU A 53 1.43 13.30 2.71
C LEU A 53 2.53 13.70 1.72
N SER A 54 2.16 14.40 0.63
CA SER A 54 3.15 14.92 -0.31
C SER A 54 4.05 15.96 0.34
N GLN A 55 3.49 16.83 1.18
CA GLN A 55 4.28 17.82 1.93
C GLN A 55 5.21 17.14 2.95
N ALA A 56 4.73 16.13 3.69
CA ALA A 56 5.55 15.37 4.63
C ALA A 56 6.73 14.67 3.92
N LEU A 57 6.53 14.09 2.73
CA LEU A 57 7.61 13.52 1.92
C LEU A 57 8.62 14.57 1.48
N ILE A 58 8.16 15.74 1.04
CA ILE A 58 9.02 16.88 0.66
C ILE A 58 9.83 17.36 1.86
N ASP A 59 9.22 17.46 3.02
CA ASP A 59 9.89 17.89 4.25
C ASP A 59 10.93 16.85 4.71
N ALA A 60 10.63 15.55 4.57
CA ALA A 60 11.60 14.47 4.81
C ALA A 60 12.82 14.59 3.85
N GLN A 61 12.58 14.79 2.56
CA GLN A 61 13.63 15.03 1.58
C GLN A 61 14.49 16.25 1.93
N ASN A 62 13.86 17.35 2.34
CA ASN A 62 14.55 18.57 2.76
C ASN A 62 15.38 18.40 4.05
N ARG A 63 15.02 17.46 4.93
CA ARG A 63 15.82 17.05 6.09
C ARG A 63 17.03 16.18 5.70
N GLY A 64 17.11 15.73 4.44
CA GLY A 64 18.20 14.88 3.94
C GLY A 64 17.88 13.39 3.98
N VAL A 65 16.63 13.00 4.21
CA VAL A 65 16.16 11.61 4.09
C VAL A 65 16.16 11.23 2.61
N ASP A 66 16.65 10.04 2.27
CA ASP A 66 16.59 9.49 0.91
C ASP A 66 15.17 9.00 0.62
N VAL A 67 14.37 9.84 -0.07
CA VAL A 67 12.97 9.56 -0.37
C VAL A 67 12.81 9.06 -1.80
N SER A 68 12.14 7.93 -1.99
CA SER A 68 11.75 7.42 -3.30
C SER A 68 10.28 7.00 -3.35
N VAL A 69 9.64 7.24 -4.49
CA VAL A 69 8.22 6.94 -4.70
C VAL A 69 8.02 6.27 -6.05
N VAL A 70 7.37 5.11 -6.05
CA VAL A 70 6.88 4.48 -7.27
C VAL A 70 5.36 4.54 -7.27
N LEU A 71 4.79 5.07 -8.33
CA LEU A 71 3.36 5.28 -8.54
C LEU A 71 2.89 4.47 -9.74
N ASN A 72 1.66 3.96 -9.69
CA ASN A 72 1.06 3.47 -10.93
C ASN A 72 0.91 4.61 -11.94
N GLU A 73 1.30 4.36 -13.19
CA GLU A 73 1.06 5.32 -14.27
C GLU A 73 -0.45 5.55 -14.43
N PRO A 74 -0.90 6.81 -14.63
CA PRO A 74 -2.33 7.09 -14.80
C PRO A 74 -2.95 6.33 -15.97
N GLU A 75 -4.00 5.56 -15.71
CA GLU A 75 -4.68 4.73 -16.68
C GLU A 75 -5.67 5.51 -17.55
N ASP A 76 -5.84 5.11 -18.80
CA ASP A 76 -6.77 5.75 -19.72
C ASP A 76 -8.25 5.69 -19.28
N TRP A 77 -8.62 4.66 -18.51
CA TRP A 77 -9.96 4.50 -17.97
C TRP A 77 -10.24 5.32 -16.71
N TRP A 78 -9.20 5.92 -16.08
CA TRP A 78 -9.42 6.87 -15.00
C TRP A 78 -10.10 8.13 -15.51
N ASN A 79 -10.91 8.77 -14.67
CA ASN A 79 -11.44 10.07 -15.03
C ASN A 79 -10.31 11.10 -15.23
N GLN A 80 -10.58 12.13 -16.01
CA GLN A 80 -9.57 13.13 -16.36
C GLN A 80 -8.97 13.84 -15.15
N ASN A 81 -9.78 14.12 -14.14
CA ASN A 81 -9.31 14.82 -12.93
C ASN A 81 -8.30 13.98 -12.15
N ASP A 82 -8.59 12.69 -11.92
CA ASP A 82 -7.66 11.79 -11.22
C ASP A 82 -6.35 11.60 -11.98
N ARG A 83 -6.41 11.49 -13.32
CA ARG A 83 -5.19 11.42 -14.15
C ARG A 83 -4.33 12.66 -14.01
N GLN A 84 -4.95 13.85 -14.14
CA GLN A 84 -4.26 15.12 -14.03
C GLN A 84 -3.70 15.36 -12.62
N ALA A 85 -4.45 14.98 -11.57
CA ALA A 85 -4.00 15.04 -10.19
C ALA A 85 -2.76 14.17 -9.99
N GLN A 86 -2.81 12.89 -10.35
CA GLN A 86 -1.68 11.97 -10.21
C GLN A 86 -0.41 12.50 -10.87
N GLN A 87 -0.54 13.03 -12.10
CA GLN A 87 0.58 13.63 -12.82
C GLN A 87 1.13 14.89 -12.12
N ALA A 88 0.26 15.74 -11.60
CA ALA A 88 0.67 16.95 -10.90
C ALA A 88 1.40 16.65 -9.60
N TYR A 89 0.90 15.72 -8.77
CA TYR A 89 1.55 15.29 -7.54
C TYR A 89 2.91 14.65 -7.80
N ALA A 90 3.00 13.72 -8.76
CA ALA A 90 4.25 13.08 -9.13
C ALA A 90 5.30 14.09 -9.62
N HIS A 91 4.89 15.06 -10.44
CA HIS A 91 5.78 16.13 -10.91
C HIS A 91 6.23 17.04 -9.74
N SER A 92 5.34 17.40 -8.84
CA SER A 92 5.66 18.23 -7.67
C SER A 92 6.72 17.57 -6.78
N LEU A 93 6.56 16.28 -6.47
CA LEU A 93 7.54 15.50 -5.71
C LEU A 93 8.89 15.43 -6.43
N ASN A 94 8.87 15.17 -7.74
CA ASN A 94 10.09 15.13 -8.54
C ASN A 94 10.81 16.49 -8.55
N GLN A 95 10.09 17.62 -8.64
CA GLN A 95 10.66 18.97 -8.55
C GLN A 95 11.27 19.28 -7.19
N ALA A 96 10.79 18.65 -6.12
CA ALA A 96 11.36 18.74 -4.79
C ALA A 96 12.63 17.88 -4.60
N GLY A 97 13.07 17.16 -5.63
CA GLY A 97 14.27 16.32 -5.62
C GLY A 97 14.04 14.90 -5.16
N ILE A 98 12.78 14.47 -5.01
CA ILE A 98 12.43 13.08 -4.70
C ILE A 98 12.56 12.23 -5.97
N GLY A 99 13.13 11.03 -5.86
CA GLY A 99 13.18 10.05 -6.92
C GLY A 99 11.79 9.46 -7.19
N VAL A 100 11.05 10.01 -8.18
CA VAL A 100 9.70 9.54 -8.51
C VAL A 100 9.69 8.76 -9.82
N HIS A 101 9.04 7.60 -9.80
CA HIS A 101 8.94 6.72 -10.95
C HIS A 101 7.50 6.30 -11.21
N TRP A 102 7.19 6.11 -12.49
CA TRP A 102 5.98 5.45 -12.95
C TRP A 102 6.21 3.95 -13.07
N PHE A 103 5.27 3.17 -12.58
CA PHE A 103 5.10 1.79 -12.96
C PHE A 103 4.02 1.75 -14.05
N GLY A 104 4.43 1.50 -15.27
CA GLY A 104 3.53 1.47 -16.43
C GLY A 104 3.67 0.14 -17.14
N GLY A 105 2.69 -0.75 -16.98
CA GLY A 105 2.64 -2.02 -17.69
C GLY A 105 2.27 -1.83 -19.17
N THR A 106 3.00 -2.48 -20.06
CA THR A 106 2.55 -2.73 -21.45
C THR A 106 2.02 -4.15 -21.53
N GLY A 107 1.17 -4.49 -22.50
CA GLY A 107 0.42 -5.74 -22.58
C GLY A 107 1.17 -7.07 -22.45
N ASP A 108 2.51 -7.07 -22.36
CA ASP A 108 3.35 -8.25 -22.11
C ASP A 108 3.91 -8.29 -20.66
N ASP A 109 3.48 -7.34 -19.81
CA ASP A 109 3.89 -7.28 -18.41
C ASP A 109 3.19 -8.38 -17.60
N PRO A 110 3.89 -9.10 -16.70
CA PRO A 110 3.27 -10.01 -15.77
C PRO A 110 2.35 -9.32 -14.75
N TYR A 111 2.54 -8.02 -14.52
CA TYR A 111 1.75 -7.22 -13.60
C TYR A 111 0.91 -6.19 -14.36
N LEU A 112 -0.41 -6.24 -14.16
CA LEU A 112 -1.33 -5.28 -14.79
C LEU A 112 -1.20 -3.88 -14.18
N TYR A 113 -0.96 -3.80 -12.89
CA TYR A 113 -0.90 -2.56 -12.11
C TYR A 113 0.05 -2.69 -10.93
N LEU A 114 0.68 -1.60 -10.53
CA LEU A 114 1.23 -1.46 -9.19
C LEU A 114 0.08 -1.16 -8.21
N HIS A 115 -0.61 -2.19 -7.74
CA HIS A 115 -1.75 -2.00 -6.82
C HIS A 115 -1.36 -2.06 -5.34
N SER A 116 -0.09 -2.18 -5.03
CA SER A 116 0.44 -2.14 -3.66
C SER A 116 0.20 -0.78 -2.99
N LYS A 117 0.08 -0.81 -1.68
CA LYS A 117 0.07 0.35 -0.80
C LYS A 117 0.97 0.00 0.37
N VAL A 118 2.24 0.29 0.20
CA VAL A 118 3.30 -0.12 1.11
C VAL A 118 4.40 0.94 1.16
N ALA A 119 4.97 1.13 2.34
CA ALA A 119 6.13 1.98 2.51
C ALA A 119 7.10 1.39 3.53
N VAL A 120 8.38 1.72 3.40
CA VAL A 120 9.45 1.30 4.32
C VAL A 120 10.20 2.52 4.81
N ARG A 121 10.33 2.65 6.13
CA ARG A 121 11.09 3.69 6.82
C ARG A 121 12.35 3.09 7.44
N ASP A 122 13.51 3.69 7.14
CA ASP A 122 14.80 3.43 7.79
C ASP A 122 15.19 1.94 7.86
N ALA A 123 14.74 1.11 6.90
CA ALA A 123 14.95 -0.33 6.87
C ALA A 123 14.56 -1.06 8.20
N SER A 124 13.64 -0.50 8.96
CA SER A 124 13.27 -1.00 10.30
C SER A 124 11.78 -0.96 10.59
N SER A 125 10.99 -0.26 9.79
CA SER A 125 9.54 -0.12 9.97
C SER A 125 8.82 -0.12 8.63
N VAL A 126 7.68 -0.78 8.57
CA VAL A 126 6.88 -0.96 7.36
C VAL A 126 5.46 -0.50 7.60
N TRP A 127 4.88 0.24 6.68
CA TRP A 127 3.45 0.43 6.57
C TRP A 127 2.89 -0.40 5.42
N ILE A 128 1.74 -1.05 5.66
CA ILE A 128 0.94 -1.77 4.65
C ILE A 128 -0.50 -1.33 4.82
N GLY A 129 -1.21 -1.03 3.74
CA GLY A 129 -2.59 -0.59 3.81
C GLY A 129 -3.47 -1.03 2.63
N SER A 130 -4.79 -0.92 2.80
CA SER A 130 -5.76 -1.14 1.73
C SER A 130 -6.09 0.16 0.97
N GLY A 131 -6.00 1.30 1.64
CA GLY A 131 -6.34 2.62 1.13
C GLY A 131 -5.23 3.28 0.31
N ASN A 132 -5.63 4.02 -0.73
CA ASN A 132 -4.71 4.89 -1.45
C ASN A 132 -4.39 6.16 -0.63
N TRP A 133 -3.31 6.83 -0.95
CA TRP A 133 -2.96 8.11 -0.34
C TRP A 133 -3.73 9.26 -1.01
N LYS A 134 -5.02 9.33 -0.68
CA LYS A 134 -5.93 10.37 -1.17
C LYS A 134 -7.04 10.66 -0.15
N PRO A 135 -7.69 11.84 -0.22
CA PRO A 135 -8.65 12.28 0.80
C PRO A 135 -9.84 11.34 1.04
N SER A 136 -10.22 10.52 0.05
CA SER A 136 -11.32 9.55 0.25
C SER A 136 -10.93 8.36 1.13
N SER A 137 -9.64 8.02 1.23
CA SER A 137 -9.13 6.93 2.06
C SER A 137 -8.48 7.44 3.36
N LEU A 138 -7.91 8.64 3.31
CA LEU A 138 -7.20 9.27 4.43
C LEU A 138 -7.67 10.73 4.53
N PRO A 139 -8.88 10.99 5.04
CA PRO A 139 -9.41 12.34 5.20
C PRO A 139 -8.68 13.08 6.32
N TYR A 140 -8.58 14.41 6.19
CA TYR A 140 -7.86 15.27 7.15
C TYR A 140 -8.60 15.46 8.48
N ASP A 141 -9.92 15.26 8.51
CA ASP A 141 -10.78 15.46 9.67
C ASP A 141 -11.24 14.15 10.35
N GLY A 142 -10.95 13.00 9.74
CA GLY A 142 -11.34 11.70 10.28
C GLY A 142 -12.86 11.39 10.21
N ASP A 143 -13.69 12.33 9.74
CA ASP A 143 -15.15 12.23 9.84
C ASP A 143 -15.78 11.39 8.72
N ARG A 144 -15.26 11.53 7.50
CA ARG A 144 -15.88 10.90 6.33
C ARG A 144 -14.87 10.42 5.31
N GLY A 145 -14.79 9.11 5.15
CA GLY A 145 -13.93 8.45 4.17
C GLY A 145 -14.34 7.02 3.92
N ASN A 146 -13.53 6.33 3.16
CA ASN A 146 -13.65 4.88 3.00
C ASN A 146 -13.30 4.18 4.31
N ARG A 147 -13.88 2.99 4.53
CA ARG A 147 -13.38 2.07 5.55
C ARG A 147 -12.17 1.36 4.97
N ASP A 148 -10.99 1.84 5.32
CA ASP A 148 -9.70 1.26 4.94
C ASP A 148 -8.94 0.79 6.18
N TRP A 149 -8.08 -0.21 5.97
CA TRP A 149 -7.26 -0.81 7.02
C TRP A 149 -5.79 -0.62 6.68
N GLY A 150 -4.99 -0.39 7.69
CA GLY A 150 -3.55 -0.34 7.56
C GLY A 150 -2.86 -0.80 8.83
N ILE A 151 -1.58 -1.04 8.74
CA ILE A 151 -0.74 -1.37 9.88
C ILE A 151 0.65 -0.81 9.69
N ILE A 152 1.22 -0.25 10.75
CA ILE A 152 2.64 0.03 10.84
C ILE A 152 3.27 -1.04 11.73
N VAL A 153 4.35 -1.66 11.25
CA VAL A 153 5.06 -2.75 11.95
C VAL A 153 6.54 -2.39 12.07
N ASN A 154 7.04 -2.35 13.29
CA ASN A 154 8.48 -2.20 13.54
C ASN A 154 9.15 -3.58 13.54
N SER A 155 9.78 -3.92 12.41
CA SER A 155 10.48 -5.17 12.17
C SER A 155 11.56 -4.96 11.11
N VAL A 156 12.79 -5.30 11.42
CA VAL A 156 13.91 -5.24 10.46
C VAL A 156 13.77 -6.34 9.41
N GLN A 157 13.31 -7.52 9.79
CA GLN A 157 13.11 -8.64 8.86
C GLN A 157 12.01 -8.30 7.85
N LEU A 158 10.84 -7.81 8.31
CA LEU A 158 9.77 -7.41 7.41
C LEU A 158 10.21 -6.27 6.49
N ALA A 159 10.91 -5.27 7.01
CA ALA A 159 11.43 -4.16 6.23
C ALA A 159 12.40 -4.64 5.13
N ALA A 160 13.30 -5.58 5.45
CA ALA A 160 14.20 -6.17 4.47
C ALA A 160 13.45 -6.93 3.37
N ASN A 161 12.44 -7.73 3.75
CA ASN A 161 11.63 -8.49 2.80
C ASN A 161 10.86 -7.57 1.86
N VAL A 162 10.17 -6.54 2.41
CA VAL A 162 9.45 -5.55 1.60
C VAL A 162 10.39 -4.79 0.69
N ARG A 163 11.54 -4.33 1.18
CA ARG A 163 12.53 -3.63 0.32
C ARG A 163 13.09 -4.50 -0.79
N ALA A 164 13.26 -5.80 -0.54
CA ALA A 164 13.68 -6.73 -1.60
C ALA A 164 12.64 -6.83 -2.71
N ASN A 165 11.34 -6.94 -2.36
CA ASN A 165 10.25 -6.93 -3.34
C ASN A 165 10.19 -5.60 -4.10
N MET A 166 10.25 -4.46 -3.38
CA MET A 166 10.28 -3.13 -4.00
C MET A 166 11.47 -2.99 -4.97
N ALA A 167 12.67 -3.41 -4.58
CA ALA A 167 13.86 -3.34 -5.42
C ALA A 167 13.75 -4.23 -6.67
N PHE A 168 13.07 -5.37 -6.57
CA PHE A 168 12.78 -6.21 -7.73
C PHE A 168 11.85 -5.50 -8.71
N ASP A 169 10.75 -4.91 -8.24
CA ASP A 169 9.84 -4.12 -9.06
C ASP A 169 10.56 -2.93 -9.69
N GLU A 170 11.35 -2.18 -8.91
CA GLU A 170 12.14 -1.02 -9.36
C GLU A 170 13.18 -1.39 -10.44
N SER A 171 13.69 -2.62 -10.44
CA SER A 171 14.61 -3.12 -11.46
C SER A 171 13.93 -3.51 -12.77
N SER A 172 12.60 -3.53 -12.78
CA SER A 172 11.79 -3.89 -13.94
C SER A 172 11.92 -2.85 -15.05
N MET A 173 11.87 -3.31 -16.30
CA MET A 173 11.83 -2.43 -17.48
C MET A 173 10.57 -1.58 -17.55
N PHE A 174 9.56 -1.86 -16.74
CA PHE A 174 8.28 -1.13 -16.67
C PHE A 174 8.33 0.06 -15.71
N VAL A 175 9.41 0.22 -14.95
CA VAL A 175 9.62 1.37 -14.06
C VAL A 175 10.41 2.44 -14.79
N GLN A 176 9.79 3.61 -14.97
CA GLN A 176 10.35 4.73 -15.70
C GLN A 176 10.36 6.00 -14.82
N PRO A 177 11.41 6.83 -14.88
CA PRO A 177 11.43 8.08 -14.11
C PRO A 177 10.32 9.03 -14.59
N VAL A 178 9.72 9.73 -13.64
CA VAL A 178 8.78 10.82 -13.96
C VAL A 178 9.53 11.94 -14.70
N SER A 179 8.91 12.44 -15.77
CA SER A 179 9.50 13.52 -16.56
C SER A 179 9.72 14.79 -15.72
N SER A 180 10.87 15.41 -15.89
CA SER A 180 11.12 16.76 -15.36
C SER A 180 10.32 17.85 -16.05
N THR A 181 9.77 17.57 -17.24
CA THR A 181 8.89 18.50 -17.96
C THR A 181 7.53 18.54 -17.27
N PRO A 182 7.00 19.74 -16.94
CA PRO A 182 5.67 19.85 -16.36
C PRO A 182 4.60 19.19 -17.22
N PRO A 183 3.62 18.51 -16.60
CA PRO A 183 2.50 17.96 -17.35
C PRO A 183 1.68 19.10 -17.96
N THR A 184 1.18 18.89 -19.19
CA THR A 184 0.31 19.85 -19.89
C THR A 184 -1.12 19.74 -19.38
N ASN A 185 -1.33 19.96 -18.07
CA ASN A 185 -2.65 19.95 -17.49
C ASN A 185 -2.89 21.20 -16.62
N SER A 186 -4.14 21.42 -16.23
CA SER A 186 -4.56 22.57 -15.45
C SER A 186 -4.84 22.23 -13.97
N TYR A 187 -4.48 21.03 -13.52
CA TYR A 187 -4.72 20.65 -12.15
C TYR A 187 -3.83 21.46 -11.21
N VAL A 188 -4.47 22.05 -10.20
CA VAL A 188 -3.78 22.79 -9.13
C VAL A 188 -3.83 21.93 -7.89
N ILE A 189 -2.66 21.57 -7.37
CA ILE A 189 -2.55 20.84 -6.09
C ILE A 189 -3.10 21.77 -4.99
N PRO A 190 -4.09 21.32 -4.20
CA PRO A 190 -4.56 22.10 -3.05
C PRO A 190 -3.43 22.33 -2.05
N GLU A 191 -3.52 23.42 -1.29
CA GLU A 191 -2.65 23.58 -0.11
C GLU A 191 -2.97 22.49 0.93
N ALA A 192 -1.94 22.03 1.63
CA ALA A 192 -2.12 21.09 2.74
C ALA A 192 -2.99 21.70 3.83
N THR A 193 -3.93 20.94 4.35
CA THR A 193 -4.88 21.35 5.37
C THR A 193 -4.37 20.96 6.74
N GLU A 194 -4.73 21.74 7.77
CA GLU A 194 -4.50 21.33 9.16
C GLU A 194 -5.29 20.04 9.44
N ILE A 195 -4.63 19.07 10.08
CA ILE A 195 -5.20 17.77 10.33
C ILE A 195 -5.81 17.77 11.72
N ASP A 196 -7.11 17.49 11.78
CA ASP A 196 -7.87 17.29 13.02
C ASP A 196 -8.24 15.79 13.14
N GLN A 197 -7.24 14.99 13.46
CA GLN A 197 -7.39 13.53 13.57
C GLN A 197 -6.56 13.02 14.75
N ASP A 198 -7.15 12.13 15.53
CA ASP A 198 -6.44 11.40 16.58
C ASP A 198 -5.48 10.37 15.98
N THR A 199 -4.43 10.04 16.72
CA THR A 199 -3.50 8.97 16.33
C THR A 199 -3.93 7.63 16.91
N ALA A 200 -3.63 6.55 16.20
CA ALA A 200 -3.90 5.20 16.63
C ALA A 200 -3.00 4.77 17.80
N GLU A 201 -3.51 3.90 18.65
CA GLU A 201 -2.73 3.33 19.74
C GLU A 201 -1.78 2.24 19.24
N SER A 202 -0.52 2.34 19.63
CA SER A 202 0.50 1.35 19.30
C SER A 202 0.56 0.24 20.37
N LEU A 203 0.65 -0.99 19.90
CA LEU A 203 0.81 -2.17 20.75
C LEU A 203 2.27 -2.61 20.76
N SER A 204 2.90 -2.59 21.94
CA SER A 204 4.27 -3.10 22.14
C SER A 204 4.24 -4.56 22.55
N GLY A 205 5.14 -5.36 21.98
CA GLY A 205 5.20 -6.80 22.27
C GLY A 205 6.18 -7.53 21.38
N SER A 206 6.04 -8.84 21.33
CA SER A 206 6.76 -9.69 20.38
C SER A 206 5.75 -10.24 19.38
N PHE A 207 5.91 -9.87 18.13
CA PHE A 207 4.99 -10.27 17.06
C PHE A 207 5.75 -11.01 15.96
N SER A 208 5.05 -11.96 15.36
CA SER A 208 5.51 -12.70 14.18
C SER A 208 4.42 -12.72 13.13
N GLY A 209 4.81 -12.89 11.87
CA GLY A 209 3.86 -12.94 10.79
C GLY A 209 4.50 -13.38 9.48
N ARG A 210 3.68 -13.39 8.45
CA ARG A 210 4.08 -13.64 7.07
C ARG A 210 3.54 -12.53 6.17
N LEU A 211 4.39 -11.97 5.31
CA LEU A 211 3.99 -11.11 4.22
C LEU A 211 3.45 -11.96 3.07
N LEU A 212 2.27 -11.63 2.58
CA LEU A 212 1.73 -12.23 1.36
C LEU A 212 1.77 -11.20 0.23
N THR A 213 2.31 -11.59 -0.92
CA THR A 213 2.47 -10.71 -2.07
C THR A 213 1.72 -11.29 -3.27
N CYS A 214 0.83 -10.50 -3.87
CA CYS A 214 0.13 -10.88 -5.10
C CYS A 214 0.90 -10.42 -6.35
N PRO A 215 0.96 -11.23 -7.40
CA PRO A 215 0.28 -12.51 -7.60
C PRO A 215 1.04 -13.73 -7.06
N ASP A 216 2.18 -13.56 -6.40
CA ASP A 216 3.14 -14.64 -6.16
C ASP A 216 2.62 -15.71 -5.20
N ASP A 217 2.33 -15.37 -3.93
CA ASP A 217 1.95 -16.33 -2.88
C ASP A 217 0.65 -15.99 -2.14
N CYS A 218 -0.01 -14.90 -2.49
CA CYS A 218 -1.15 -14.42 -1.71
C CYS A 218 -2.37 -15.36 -1.77
N VAL A 219 -2.64 -16.02 -2.89
CA VAL A 219 -3.78 -16.94 -3.01
C VAL A 219 -3.55 -18.18 -2.16
N GLU A 220 -2.34 -18.75 -2.21
CA GLU A 220 -1.96 -19.91 -1.40
C GLU A 220 -2.00 -19.56 0.09
N GLY A 221 -1.32 -18.47 0.50
CA GLY A 221 -1.26 -18.04 1.89
C GLY A 221 -2.63 -17.68 2.47
N LEU A 222 -3.50 -17.00 1.71
CA LEU A 222 -4.87 -16.73 2.15
C LEU A 222 -5.70 -18.02 2.27
N THR A 223 -5.52 -18.97 1.35
CA THR A 223 -6.17 -20.28 1.41
C THR A 223 -5.75 -21.05 2.67
N GLU A 224 -4.44 -21.09 2.96
CA GLU A 224 -3.91 -21.70 4.19
C GLU A 224 -4.48 -21.03 5.44
N MET A 225 -4.55 -19.71 5.47
CA MET A 225 -5.11 -18.96 6.60
C MET A 225 -6.58 -19.29 6.82
N ILE A 226 -7.40 -19.35 5.76
CA ILE A 226 -8.82 -19.75 5.84
C ILE A 226 -8.95 -21.18 6.36
N GLN A 227 -8.13 -22.10 5.86
CA GLN A 227 -8.14 -23.53 6.27
C GLN A 227 -7.67 -23.75 7.69
N SER A 228 -6.89 -22.85 8.25
CA SER A 228 -6.39 -22.92 9.63
C SER A 228 -7.37 -22.43 10.68
N ALA A 229 -8.52 -21.89 10.27
CA ALA A 229 -9.51 -21.37 11.20
C ALA A 229 -10.32 -22.50 11.85
N ASP A 230 -10.40 -22.50 13.18
CA ASP A 230 -11.14 -23.50 13.96
C ASP A 230 -12.54 -23.00 14.35
N ASP A 231 -12.70 -21.71 14.65
CA ASP A 231 -13.93 -21.15 15.23
C ASP A 231 -14.63 -20.12 14.34
N GLU A 232 -13.91 -19.06 13.91
CA GLU A 232 -14.52 -17.92 13.23
C GLU A 232 -13.59 -17.32 12.19
N ILE A 233 -14.20 -16.87 11.07
CA ILE A 233 -13.56 -16.05 10.03
C ILE A 233 -14.37 -14.77 9.88
N LEU A 234 -13.71 -13.62 10.04
CA LEU A 234 -14.26 -12.30 9.77
C LEU A 234 -13.58 -11.72 8.54
N LEU A 235 -14.37 -11.36 7.53
CA LEU A 235 -13.87 -10.76 6.29
C LEU A 235 -14.49 -9.40 6.07
N SER A 236 -13.65 -8.39 5.83
CA SER A 236 -14.06 -7.07 5.35
C SER A 236 -13.45 -6.86 3.97
N LEU A 237 -14.29 -6.86 2.94
CA LEU A 237 -13.86 -6.86 1.54
C LEU A 237 -14.70 -5.87 0.73
N GLN A 238 -14.07 -5.17 -0.21
CA GLN A 238 -14.80 -4.36 -1.19
C GLN A 238 -15.56 -5.23 -2.20
N TYR A 239 -14.96 -6.35 -2.62
CA TYR A 239 -15.52 -7.31 -3.58
C TYR A 239 -15.23 -8.75 -3.15
N LEU A 240 -16.17 -9.63 -3.42
CA LEU A 240 -16.01 -11.07 -3.33
C LEU A 240 -16.68 -11.71 -4.55
N ASP A 241 -15.89 -11.96 -5.59
CA ASP A 241 -16.37 -12.56 -6.83
C ASP A 241 -16.30 -14.08 -6.73
N LEU A 242 -17.35 -14.78 -7.19
CA LEU A 242 -17.42 -16.25 -7.20
C LEU A 242 -16.42 -16.87 -8.17
N ASP A 243 -16.19 -16.18 -9.28
CA ASP A 243 -15.25 -16.59 -10.31
C ASP A 243 -14.11 -15.58 -10.40
N TRP A 244 -12.90 -16.07 -10.72
CA TRP A 244 -11.85 -15.18 -11.16
C TRP A 244 -12.29 -14.45 -12.43
N LYS A 245 -12.30 -13.11 -12.38
CA LYS A 245 -12.52 -12.30 -13.59
C LYS A 245 -11.59 -12.76 -14.71
N TRP A 246 -12.01 -12.60 -15.95
CA TRP A 246 -11.26 -12.96 -17.15
C TRP A 246 -11.27 -14.46 -17.51
N GLY A 247 -12.15 -15.26 -16.93
CA GLY A 247 -12.33 -16.66 -17.30
C GLY A 247 -11.26 -17.61 -16.75
N TRP A 248 -10.60 -17.25 -15.68
CA TRP A 248 -9.57 -18.07 -15.03
C TRP A 248 -10.12 -19.16 -14.10
N GLY A 249 -11.45 -19.36 -14.11
CA GLY A 249 -12.11 -20.41 -13.34
C GLY A 249 -12.67 -19.95 -12.01
N GLU A 250 -13.02 -20.91 -11.16
CA GLU A 250 -13.56 -20.66 -9.83
C GLU A 250 -12.52 -19.98 -8.92
N ASN A 251 -13.00 -19.08 -8.07
CA ASN A 251 -12.16 -18.43 -7.07
C ASN A 251 -11.82 -19.43 -5.94
N PRO A 252 -10.55 -19.84 -5.78
CA PRO A 252 -10.16 -20.86 -4.80
C PRO A 252 -10.43 -20.44 -3.36
N LEU A 253 -10.47 -19.12 -3.07
CA LEU A 253 -10.80 -18.61 -1.74
C LEU A 253 -12.27 -18.87 -1.40
N ILE A 254 -13.17 -18.83 -2.40
CA ILE A 254 -14.59 -19.20 -2.19
C ILE A 254 -14.70 -20.67 -1.80
N SER A 255 -13.99 -21.57 -2.51
CA SER A 255 -13.99 -22.99 -2.20
C SER A 255 -13.43 -23.26 -0.81
N ALA A 256 -12.37 -22.55 -0.39
CA ALA A 256 -11.81 -22.67 0.95
C ALA A 256 -12.81 -22.19 2.03
N LEU A 257 -13.50 -21.07 1.81
CA LEU A 257 -14.54 -20.55 2.73
C LEU A 257 -15.72 -21.52 2.83
N GLN A 258 -16.18 -22.10 1.71
CA GLN A 258 -17.25 -23.09 1.72
C GLN A 258 -16.86 -24.36 2.51
N GLN A 259 -15.63 -24.81 2.38
CA GLN A 259 -15.12 -25.93 3.15
C GLN A 259 -15.07 -25.59 4.64
N ALA A 260 -14.49 -24.44 5.02
CA ALA A 260 -14.44 -24.02 6.42
C ALA A 260 -15.85 -23.93 7.04
N ALA A 261 -16.83 -23.37 6.31
CA ALA A 261 -18.22 -23.34 6.77
C ALA A 261 -18.82 -24.76 6.94
N SER A 262 -18.48 -25.70 6.05
CA SER A 262 -18.91 -27.09 6.15
C SER A 262 -18.30 -27.80 7.35
N ASP A 263 -17.10 -27.41 7.74
CA ASP A 263 -16.39 -27.94 8.92
C ASP A 263 -16.87 -27.27 10.24
N GLY A 264 -17.80 -26.33 10.15
CA GLY A 264 -18.45 -25.71 11.30
C GLY A 264 -17.88 -24.35 11.72
N VAL A 265 -16.94 -23.79 10.93
CA VAL A 265 -16.39 -22.45 11.19
C VAL A 265 -17.43 -21.38 10.91
N SER A 266 -17.61 -20.45 11.83
CA SER A 266 -18.51 -19.28 11.67
C SER A 266 -17.89 -18.27 10.72
N ILE A 267 -18.58 -17.94 9.62
CA ILE A 267 -18.08 -16.96 8.64
C ILE A 267 -18.99 -15.74 8.63
N ARG A 268 -18.38 -14.57 8.82
CA ARG A 268 -19.03 -13.27 8.71
C ARG A 268 -18.34 -12.40 7.65
N LEU A 269 -19.14 -11.91 6.71
CA LEU A 269 -18.70 -11.01 5.64
C LEU A 269 -19.27 -9.60 5.90
N ILE A 270 -18.41 -8.58 5.75
CA ILE A 270 -18.76 -7.17 5.88
C ILE A 270 -18.31 -6.44 4.61
#